data_291e7b95cf41e0b22c23b2766fae37bb
#
_entry.id   291e7b95cf41e0b22c23b2766fae37bb
#
_cell.length_a   1.000
_cell.length_b   1.000
_cell.length_c   1.000
_cell.angle_alpha   90.00
_cell.angle_beta   90.00
_cell.angle_gamma   90.00
#
_symmetry.space_group_name_H-M   'P 1'
#
loop_
_entity.id
_entity.type
_entity.pdbx_description
1 polymer ?
#
loop_
_entity_poly.entity_id
_entity_poly.type
_entity_poly.pdbx_seq_one_letter_code
_entity_poly.pdbx_strand_id
1 'polypeptide(L)'
;MMTQQRDGLCRRVRQIRVELYGENGGPMLAEALHVPFRTWANYEAGIGMPALVMLRFIVLTGASPHWLLTGEPPRYTQAGRGSCRNPLGSSQ
;
A
#
# COMPACT_ATOMS: atom_id res chain seq x y z
N MET A 1 -5.62 -15.98 14.64
CA MET A 1 -6.38 -14.81 14.54
C MET A 1 -5.62 -13.57 14.26
N MET A 2 -4.95 -13.01 15.26
CA MET A 2 -4.20 -11.79 14.97
C MET A 2 -3.08 -12.04 14.01
N THR A 3 -2.41 -13.17 14.12
CA THR A 3 -1.36 -13.54 13.21
C THR A 3 -1.89 -13.69 11.80
N GLN A 4 -3.07 -14.28 11.68
CA GLN A 4 -3.68 -14.49 10.40
C GLN A 4 -4.01 -13.16 9.72
N GLN A 5 -4.52 -12.19 10.47
CA GLN A 5 -4.83 -10.89 9.91
C GLN A 5 -3.57 -10.17 9.46
N ARG A 6 -2.52 -10.29 10.26
CA ARG A 6 -1.26 -9.65 9.90
C ARG A 6 -0.68 -10.25 8.63
N ASP A 7 -0.71 -11.58 8.54
CA ASP A 7 -0.19 -12.25 7.36
C ASP A 7 -0.99 -11.87 6.13
N GLY A 8 -2.30 -11.76 6.28
CA GLY A 8 -3.14 -11.35 5.18
C GLY A 8 -2.83 -9.95 4.72
N LEU A 9 -2.63 -9.03 5.67
CA LEU A 9 -2.28 -7.66 5.34
C LEU A 9 -0.96 -7.59 4.59
N CYS A 10 0.06 -8.28 5.09
CA CYS A 10 1.37 -8.26 4.43
C CYS A 10 1.29 -8.81 3.03
N ARG A 11 0.53 -9.86 2.84
CA ARG A 11 0.38 -10.46 1.53
C ARG A 11 -0.32 -9.50 0.58
N ARG A 12 -1.32 -8.81 1.05
CA ARG A 12 -2.05 -7.88 0.20
C ARG A 12 -1.22 -6.65 -0.13
N VAL A 13 -0.44 -6.16 0.83
CA VAL A 13 0.49 -5.07 0.56
C VAL A 13 1.47 -5.49 -0.55
N ARG A 14 1.98 -6.72 -0.46
CA ARG A 14 2.89 -7.22 -1.47
C ARG A 14 2.21 -7.33 -2.82
N GLN A 15 0.96 -7.75 -2.84
CA GLN A 15 0.22 -7.84 -4.09
C GLN A 15 0.12 -6.48 -4.78
N ILE A 16 -0.16 -5.43 -4.01
CA ILE A 16 -0.23 -4.08 -4.57
C ILE A 16 1.14 -3.68 -5.13
N ARG A 17 2.21 -3.96 -4.37
CA ARG A 17 3.54 -3.60 -4.82
C ARG A 17 3.89 -4.30 -6.13
N VAL A 18 3.61 -5.59 -6.22
CA VAL A 18 3.90 -6.34 -7.43
C VAL A 18 3.09 -5.80 -8.60
N GLU A 19 1.84 -5.49 -8.35
CA GLU A 19 0.96 -5.02 -9.41
C GLU A 19 1.41 -3.68 -9.98
N LEU A 20 1.83 -2.77 -9.11
CA LEU A 20 2.15 -1.41 -9.54
C LEU A 20 3.62 -1.21 -9.86
N TYR A 21 4.50 -1.96 -9.22
CA TYR A 21 5.94 -1.75 -9.34
C TYR A 21 6.69 -2.98 -9.85
N GLY A 22 6.01 -4.11 -9.94
CA GLY A 22 6.65 -5.34 -10.44
C GLY A 22 7.29 -6.15 -9.33
N GLU A 23 7.72 -7.35 -9.71
CA GLU A 23 8.32 -8.28 -8.76
C GLU A 23 9.55 -7.69 -8.08
N ASN A 24 10.34 -6.94 -8.83
CA ASN A 24 11.56 -6.37 -8.32
C ASN A 24 11.41 -4.90 -7.97
N GLY A 25 10.18 -4.44 -7.76
CA GLY A 25 9.91 -3.02 -7.55
C GLY A 25 9.98 -2.56 -6.12
N GLY A 26 10.41 -3.44 -5.19
CA GLY A 26 10.49 -3.06 -3.79
C GLY A 26 11.35 -1.84 -3.52
N PRO A 27 12.58 -1.78 -4.07
CA PRO A 27 13.42 -0.60 -3.84
C PRO A 27 12.78 0.69 -4.35
N MET A 28 12.12 0.63 -5.49
CA MET A 28 11.49 1.81 -6.06
C MET A 28 10.34 2.30 -5.18
N LEU A 29 9.52 1.38 -4.70
CA LEU A 29 8.43 1.74 -3.82
C LEU A 29 8.96 2.28 -2.50
N ALA A 30 9.99 1.64 -1.96
CA ALA A 30 10.58 2.10 -0.70
C ALA A 30 11.07 3.53 -0.83
N GLU A 31 11.71 3.84 -1.95
CA GLU A 31 12.18 5.19 -2.18
C GLU A 31 11.02 6.18 -2.21
N ALA A 32 9.93 5.81 -2.88
CA ALA A 32 8.76 6.67 -2.95
C ALA A 32 8.14 6.90 -1.58
N LEU A 33 8.29 5.92 -0.68
CA LEU A 33 7.74 6.02 0.68
C LEU A 33 8.74 6.64 1.65
N HIS A 34 9.94 6.93 1.20
CA HIS A 34 11.00 7.52 2.03
C HIS A 34 11.41 6.59 3.16
N VAL A 35 11.52 5.29 2.85
CA VAL A 35 12.03 4.33 3.82
C VAL A 35 13.13 3.51 3.16
N PRO A 36 14.10 3.00 3.95
CA PRO A 36 15.12 2.12 3.39
C PRO A 36 14.48 0.84 2.83
N PHE A 37 15.08 0.30 1.79
CA PHE A 37 14.53 -0.92 1.20
C PHE A 37 14.49 -2.06 2.23
N ARG A 38 15.52 -2.17 3.05
CA ARG A 38 15.53 -3.22 4.08
C ARG A 38 14.33 -3.10 5.00
N THR A 39 14.00 -1.87 5.36
CA THR A 39 12.84 -1.62 6.22
C THR A 39 11.56 -2.04 5.50
N TRP A 40 11.44 -1.68 4.24
CA TRP A 40 10.26 -2.08 3.47
C TRP A 40 10.17 -3.61 3.38
N ALA A 41 11.30 -4.27 3.11
CA ALA A 41 11.29 -5.73 3.02
C ALA A 41 10.82 -6.36 4.32
N ASN A 42 11.18 -5.77 5.45
CA ASN A 42 10.72 -6.26 6.75
C ASN A 42 9.21 -6.12 6.88
N TYR A 43 8.65 -5.03 6.37
CA TYR A 43 7.19 -4.86 6.42
C TYR A 43 6.50 -5.97 5.65
N GLU A 44 7.01 -6.29 4.46
CA GLU A 44 6.40 -7.37 3.67
C GLU A 44 6.59 -8.72 4.34
N ALA A 45 7.60 -8.85 5.17
CA ALA A 45 7.86 -10.10 5.87
C ALA A 45 7.06 -10.26 7.15
N GLY A 46 6.29 -9.25 7.52
CA GLY A 46 5.41 -9.38 8.68
C GLY A 46 5.75 -8.49 9.86
N ILE A 47 6.83 -7.72 9.77
CA ILE A 47 7.15 -6.75 10.83
C ILE A 47 6.13 -5.62 10.73
N GLY A 48 5.60 -5.19 11.85
CA GLY A 48 4.54 -4.19 11.85
C GLY A 48 4.95 -2.91 11.17
N MET A 49 4.05 -2.37 10.36
CA MET A 49 4.29 -1.14 9.62
C MET A 49 3.76 0.05 10.42
N PRO A 50 4.57 1.10 10.62
CA PRO A 50 4.05 2.29 11.30
C PRO A 50 2.89 2.91 10.54
N ALA A 51 1.99 3.54 11.29
CA ALA A 51 0.80 4.12 10.68
C ALA A 51 1.14 5.13 9.61
N LEU A 52 2.16 5.94 9.84
CA LEU A 52 2.54 6.96 8.88
C LEU A 52 2.94 6.34 7.54
N VAL A 53 3.72 5.27 7.60
CA VAL A 53 4.14 4.60 6.37
C VAL A 53 2.94 3.97 5.66
N MET A 54 2.05 3.36 6.43
CA MET A 54 0.85 2.77 5.85
C MET A 54 -0.01 3.84 5.17
N LEU A 55 -0.16 4.99 5.80
CA LEU A 55 -0.95 6.06 5.20
C LEU A 55 -0.29 6.57 3.92
N ARG A 56 1.04 6.70 3.92
CA ARG A 56 1.74 7.09 2.71
C ARG A 56 1.54 6.07 1.60
N PHE A 57 1.61 4.80 1.97
CA PHE A 57 1.40 3.72 1.02
C PHE A 57 0.01 3.81 0.39
N ILE A 58 -1.00 4.03 1.22
CA ILE A 58 -2.38 4.11 0.73
C ILE A 58 -2.55 5.31 -0.21
N VAL A 59 -2.01 6.46 0.17
CA VAL A 59 -2.12 7.65 -0.66
C VAL A 59 -1.38 7.45 -1.98
N LEU A 60 -0.18 6.88 -1.91
CA LEU A 60 0.63 6.71 -3.09
C LEU A 60 0.00 5.73 -4.08
N THR A 61 -0.55 4.63 -3.58
CA THR A 61 -1.03 3.56 -4.44
C THR A 61 -2.51 3.61 -4.73
N GLY A 62 -3.28 4.31 -3.92
CA GLY A 62 -4.73 4.29 -4.04
C GLY A 62 -5.36 3.03 -3.49
N ALA A 63 -4.60 2.22 -2.76
CA ALA A 63 -5.12 0.98 -2.22
C ALA A 63 -6.25 1.26 -1.24
N SER A 64 -7.26 0.39 -1.26
CA SER A 64 -8.38 0.51 -0.35
C SER A 64 -7.98 -0.01 1.04
N PRO A 65 -8.11 0.81 2.09
CA PRO A 65 -7.85 0.29 3.43
C PRO A 65 -8.74 -0.89 3.77
N HIS A 66 -9.98 -0.86 3.31
CA HIS A 66 -10.90 -1.96 3.55
C HIS A 66 -10.41 -3.24 2.91
N TRP A 67 -9.96 -3.15 1.65
CA TRP A 67 -9.42 -4.33 0.98
C TRP A 67 -8.15 -4.83 1.66
N LEU A 68 -7.29 -3.91 2.07
CA LEU A 68 -6.06 -4.30 2.75
C LEU A 68 -6.36 -5.07 4.03
N LEU A 69 -7.40 -4.66 4.73
CA LEU A 69 -7.74 -5.29 6.00
C LEU A 69 -8.51 -6.59 5.81
N THR A 70 -9.46 -6.62 4.88
CA THR A 70 -10.40 -7.73 4.79
C THR A 70 -10.25 -8.60 3.56
N GLY A 71 -9.65 -8.06 2.51
CA GLY A 71 -9.58 -8.77 1.24
C GLY A 71 -10.80 -8.59 0.37
N GLU A 72 -11.79 -7.81 0.82
CA GLU A 72 -13.00 -7.61 0.03
C GLU A 72 -12.81 -6.51 -1.00
N PRO A 73 -13.16 -6.75 -2.27
CA PRO A 73 -13.00 -5.76 -3.31
C PRO A 73 -13.88 -4.55 -3.07
N PRO A 74 -13.57 -3.42 -3.70
CA PRO A 74 -12.51 -3.25 -4.68
C PRO A 74 -11.14 -3.07 -4.03
N ARG A 75 -10.10 -3.43 -4.79
CA ARG A 75 -8.74 -3.34 -4.29
C ARG A 75 -8.27 -1.89 -4.14
N TYR A 76 -8.71 -1.03 -5.04
CA TYR A 76 -8.34 0.37 -5.03
C TYR A 76 -9.57 1.22 -4.80
N THR A 77 -9.39 2.34 -4.11
CA THR A 77 -10.48 3.27 -3.94
C THR A 77 -10.51 4.20 -5.13
N GLN A 78 -11.70 4.45 -5.62
CA GLN A 78 -11.84 5.37 -6.72
C GLN A 78 -11.47 6.79 -6.35
N ALA A 79 -11.81 7.17 -5.15
CA ALA A 79 -11.49 8.50 -4.69
C ALA A 79 -9.99 8.73 -4.71
N GLY A 80 -9.23 7.73 -4.27
CA GLY A 80 -7.79 7.88 -4.26
C GLY A 80 -7.20 8.01 -5.63
N ARG A 81 -7.80 7.38 -6.62
CA ARG A 81 -7.26 7.43 -7.97
C ARG A 81 -7.76 8.64 -8.73
N GLY A 82 -9.03 8.89 -8.60
CA GLY A 82 -9.64 9.89 -9.43
C GLY A 82 -9.37 11.29 -9.00
N SER A 83 -9.38 11.53 -7.72
CA SER A 83 -9.25 12.90 -7.29
C SER A 83 -7.87 13.42 -7.42
N CYS A 84 -7.04 12.68 -7.84
CA CYS A 84 -5.77 13.23 -8.09
C CYS A 84 -5.81 14.22 -9.14
N ARG A 85 -6.75 14.27 -9.67
CA ARG A 85 -6.82 15.24 -10.59
C ARG A 85 -7.74 16.21 -10.33
N ASN A 86 -7.90 15.77 -9.67
CA ASN A 86 -8.52 16.57 -9.34
C ASN A 86 -8.78 17.10 -8.86
N PRO A 87 -9.06 17.19 -8.91
CA PRO A 87 -9.37 17.89 -8.41
C PRO A 87 -9.41 18.35 -7.83
N LEU A 88 -9.41 18.10 -8.24
CA LEU A 88 -9.53 18.54 -7.89
C LEU A 88 -9.37 18.98 -7.83
N GLY A 89 -9.32 18.73 -8.46
CA GLY A 89 -9.26 19.03 -8.50
C GLY A 89 -9.01 19.25 -8.66
N SER A 90 -9.00 19.19 -9.07
CA SER A 90 -8.89 19.38 -9.01
C SER A 90 -8.49 19.59 -8.79
N SER A 91 -8.45 19.54 -9.15
CA SER A 91 -8.23 19.64 -8.85
C SER A 91 -7.83 19.82 -8.49
N GLN A 92 -7.82 19.67 -8.85
CA GLN A 92 -7.68 19.63 -8.46
C GLN A 92 -7.37 19.75 -7.99
#